data_a3f834ee0d9b3ab05aaf4989ac3cfd76
#
_entry.id   a3f834ee0d9b3ab05aaf4989ac3cfd76
#
_cell.length_a   1.000
_cell.length_b   1.000
_cell.length_c   1.000
_cell.angle_alpha   90.00
_cell.angle_beta   90.00
_cell.angle_gamma   90.00
#
_symmetry.space_group_name_H-M   'P 1'
#
loop_
_entity.id
_entity.type
_entity.pdbx_description
1 polymer ?
#
loop_
_entity_poly.entity_id
_entity_poly.type
_entity_poly.pdbx_seq_one_letter_code
_entity_poly.pdbx_strand_id
1 'polypeptide(L)'
;MKEIFLIGLGNPGKKYSKSRHNIGFLLLEQFSKKYNSNFLLKDKLKSSCSEFQINDSTFRLFLPNTFMNNSGDAVRAIVDWYKINLDQIFIIVDDKDLPLGKIRFRRKGSSGGHNGLKSIIEQLQTQNFKRIRIGIGSPPLIKGKNNFNTISHVLGNISLEEKSILNKVFKRVIESLEQLNTKKEEYIICLLYTSDAADE
;
A
#
# COMPACT_ATOMS: atom_id res chain seq x y z
N MET A 1 -23.40 1.99 -7.83
CA MET A 1 -22.04 1.53 -8.17
C MET A 1 -21.16 1.63 -6.94
N LYS A 2 -20.41 0.61 -6.62
CA LYS A 2 -19.49 0.61 -5.45
C LYS A 2 -18.20 1.30 -5.86
N GLU A 3 -17.70 2.21 -5.04
CA GLU A 3 -16.38 2.83 -5.25
C GLU A 3 -15.37 2.28 -4.25
N ILE A 4 -14.19 1.94 -4.74
CA ILE A 4 -13.09 1.36 -3.96
C ILE A 4 -11.86 2.26 -4.16
N PHE A 5 -11.35 2.81 -3.07
CA PHE A 5 -10.25 3.76 -3.07
C PHE A 5 -8.98 3.10 -2.55
N LEU A 6 -7.99 2.93 -3.41
CA LEU A 6 -6.73 2.30 -3.11
C LEU A 6 -5.62 3.35 -3.14
N ILE A 7 -4.92 3.55 -2.04
CA ILE A 7 -3.83 4.51 -1.94
C ILE A 7 -2.55 3.75 -1.61
N GLY A 8 -1.65 3.67 -2.59
CA GLY A 8 -0.32 3.09 -2.39
C GLY A 8 0.62 4.13 -1.80
N LEU A 9 1.35 3.81 -0.75
CA LEU A 9 2.37 4.71 -0.22
C LEU A 9 3.72 4.49 -0.89
N GLY A 10 4.46 5.59 -1.06
CA GLY A 10 5.77 5.63 -1.68
C GLY A 10 6.32 7.05 -1.72
N ASN A 11 7.58 7.19 -2.13
CA ASN A 11 8.22 8.48 -2.40
C ASN A 11 8.25 8.73 -3.91
N PRO A 12 7.95 9.95 -4.38
CA PRO A 12 8.03 10.29 -5.79
C PRO A 12 9.48 10.37 -6.30
N GLY A 13 9.64 10.16 -7.60
CA GLY A 13 10.91 10.32 -8.32
C GLY A 13 11.66 9.02 -8.56
N LYS A 14 12.46 9.00 -9.64
CA LYS A 14 13.21 7.83 -10.15
C LYS A 14 14.12 7.18 -9.11
N LYS A 15 14.70 7.98 -8.20
CA LYS A 15 15.58 7.52 -7.13
C LYS A 15 14.93 6.47 -6.23
N TYR A 16 13.62 6.58 -5.98
CA TYR A 16 12.89 5.72 -5.05
C TYR A 16 12.05 4.64 -5.73
N SER A 17 11.97 4.66 -7.06
CA SER A 17 11.07 3.79 -7.84
C SER A 17 11.27 2.28 -7.61
N LYS A 18 12.43 1.87 -7.12
CA LYS A 18 12.75 0.47 -6.81
C LYS A 18 12.94 0.21 -5.30
N SER A 19 12.66 1.20 -4.44
CA SER A 19 12.86 1.05 -3.00
C SER A 19 11.76 0.20 -2.36
N ARG A 20 12.09 -0.46 -1.24
CA ARG A 20 11.11 -1.22 -0.46
C ARG A 20 9.98 -0.33 0.07
N HIS A 21 10.28 0.94 0.35
CA HIS A 21 9.29 1.93 0.82
C HIS A 21 8.25 2.31 -0.27
N ASN A 22 8.52 1.97 -1.54
CA ASN A 22 7.60 2.19 -2.66
C ASN A 22 6.74 0.96 -2.99
N ILE A 23 6.67 -0.03 -2.10
CA ILE A 23 5.93 -1.27 -2.37
C ILE A 23 4.44 -1.01 -2.65
N GLY A 24 3.85 0.02 -2.03
CA GLY A 24 2.49 0.47 -2.32
C GLY A 24 2.33 0.98 -3.74
N PHE A 25 3.29 1.77 -4.25
CA PHE A 25 3.32 2.25 -5.63
C PHE A 25 3.44 1.07 -6.60
N LEU A 26 4.43 0.22 -6.39
CA LEU A 26 4.72 -0.92 -7.27
C LEU A 26 3.52 -1.86 -7.41
N LEU A 27 2.79 -2.12 -6.32
CA LEU A 27 1.58 -2.93 -6.37
C LEU A 27 0.48 -2.27 -7.19
N LEU A 28 0.20 -0.98 -6.95
CA LEU A 28 -0.86 -0.28 -7.69
C LEU A 28 -0.50 -0.03 -9.15
N GLU A 29 0.77 0.19 -9.49
CA GLU A 29 1.24 0.24 -10.87
C GLU A 29 1.01 -1.09 -11.59
N GLN A 30 1.29 -2.22 -10.94
CA GLN A 30 1.00 -3.54 -11.51
C GLN A 30 -0.51 -3.77 -11.66
N PHE A 31 -1.32 -3.31 -10.71
CA PHE A 31 -2.78 -3.42 -10.79
C PHE A 31 -3.35 -2.58 -11.93
N SER A 32 -2.96 -1.33 -12.03
CA SER A 32 -3.36 -0.42 -13.11
C SER A 32 -2.99 -0.99 -14.49
N LYS A 33 -1.75 -1.51 -14.62
CA LYS A 33 -1.28 -2.13 -15.87
C LYS A 33 -2.11 -3.34 -16.28
N LYS A 34 -2.56 -4.17 -15.33
CA LYS A 34 -3.44 -5.33 -15.61
C LYS A 34 -4.74 -4.91 -16.30
N TYR A 35 -5.25 -3.71 -16.00
CA TYR A 35 -6.49 -3.16 -16.57
C TYR A 35 -6.25 -2.10 -17.65
N ASN A 36 -5.02 -2.02 -18.21
CA ASN A 36 -4.64 -1.06 -19.25
C ASN A 36 -4.99 0.39 -18.89
N SER A 37 -4.98 0.74 -17.60
CA SER A 37 -5.23 2.09 -17.11
C SER A 37 -3.91 2.78 -16.75
N ASN A 38 -3.77 4.04 -17.11
CA ASN A 38 -2.57 4.82 -16.87
C ASN A 38 -2.76 5.78 -15.69
N PHE A 39 -1.68 6.04 -14.96
CA PHE A 39 -1.66 7.07 -13.96
C PHE A 39 -1.49 8.46 -14.60
N LEU A 40 -2.40 9.37 -14.25
CA LEU A 40 -2.37 10.77 -14.66
C LEU A 40 -2.21 11.66 -13.42
N LEU A 41 -1.32 12.64 -13.50
CA LEU A 41 -1.12 13.59 -12.41
C LEU A 41 -2.36 14.45 -12.20
N LYS A 42 -2.81 14.56 -10.95
CA LYS A 42 -3.90 15.46 -10.50
C LYS A 42 -3.38 16.31 -9.35
N ASP A 43 -2.92 17.52 -9.66
CA ASP A 43 -2.29 18.43 -8.67
C ASP A 43 -3.21 18.74 -7.49
N LYS A 44 -4.51 18.93 -7.72
CA LYS A 44 -5.51 19.15 -6.66
C LYS A 44 -5.57 18.02 -5.64
N LEU A 45 -5.25 16.79 -6.05
CA LEU A 45 -5.20 15.60 -5.20
C LEU A 45 -3.79 15.30 -4.69
N LYS A 46 -2.80 16.11 -5.08
CA LYS A 46 -1.38 15.86 -4.79
C LYS A 46 -0.96 14.41 -5.12
N SER A 47 -1.55 13.83 -6.18
CA SER A 47 -1.43 12.41 -6.50
C SER A 47 -1.48 12.16 -7.99
N SER A 48 -0.80 11.12 -8.43
CA SER A 48 -1.08 10.48 -9.72
C SER A 48 -2.24 9.51 -9.52
N CYS A 49 -3.21 9.54 -10.43
CA CYS A 49 -4.48 8.82 -10.30
C CYS A 49 -4.71 7.93 -11.50
N SER A 50 -5.19 6.72 -11.26
CA SER A 50 -5.65 5.77 -12.28
C SER A 50 -7.04 5.27 -11.90
N GLU A 51 -7.90 5.00 -12.88
CA GLU A 51 -9.27 4.57 -12.65
C GLU A 51 -9.67 3.54 -13.69
N PHE A 52 -10.36 2.50 -13.25
CA PHE A 52 -10.96 1.48 -14.12
C PHE A 52 -12.15 0.82 -13.43
N GLN A 53 -12.93 0.07 -14.20
CA GLN A 53 -14.09 -0.65 -13.71
C GLN A 53 -13.86 -2.16 -13.72
N ILE A 54 -14.36 -2.82 -12.68
CA ILE A 54 -14.47 -4.28 -12.61
C ILE A 54 -15.93 -4.58 -12.24
N ASN A 55 -16.69 -5.14 -13.17
CA ASN A 55 -18.14 -5.33 -13.05
C ASN A 55 -18.83 -4.00 -12.63
N ASP A 56 -19.60 -4.00 -11.54
CA ASP A 56 -20.34 -2.83 -11.05
C ASP A 56 -19.55 -1.96 -10.07
N SER A 57 -18.22 -2.14 -10.00
CA SER A 57 -17.37 -1.38 -9.07
C SER A 57 -16.32 -0.54 -9.81
N THR A 58 -16.16 0.71 -9.37
CA THR A 58 -15.10 1.61 -9.83
C THR A 58 -13.93 1.54 -8.86
N PHE A 59 -12.77 1.16 -9.38
CA PHE A 59 -11.50 1.16 -8.67
C PHE A 59 -10.75 2.46 -8.96
N ARG A 60 -10.47 3.22 -7.90
CA ARG A 60 -9.68 4.46 -7.96
C ARG A 60 -8.37 4.25 -7.25
N LEU A 61 -7.28 4.34 -7.99
CA LEU A 61 -5.92 4.13 -7.51
C LEU A 61 -5.20 5.46 -7.40
N PHE A 62 -4.48 5.66 -6.29
CA PHE A 62 -3.75 6.89 -6.03
C PHE A 62 -2.32 6.60 -5.60
N LEU A 63 -1.38 7.32 -6.22
CA LEU A 63 0.02 7.38 -5.84
C LEU A 63 0.31 8.81 -5.39
N PRO A 64 0.43 9.08 -4.08
CA PRO A 64 0.76 10.41 -3.57
C PRO A 64 2.05 10.96 -4.18
N ASN A 65 2.02 12.18 -4.70
CA ASN A 65 3.22 12.88 -5.19
C ASN A 65 3.92 13.69 -4.09
N THR A 66 3.55 13.45 -2.85
CA THR A 66 4.24 13.96 -1.65
C THR A 66 5.30 12.98 -1.21
N PHE A 67 6.33 13.45 -0.47
CA PHE A 67 7.22 12.53 0.23
C PHE A 67 6.46 11.76 1.30
N MET A 68 6.99 10.59 1.70
CA MET A 68 6.36 9.66 2.62
C MET A 68 5.85 10.32 3.92
N ASN A 69 6.65 11.20 4.52
CA ASN A 69 6.28 11.93 5.75
C ASN A 69 5.15 12.94 5.56
N ASN A 70 4.75 13.25 4.33
CA ASN A 70 3.66 14.16 3.97
C ASN A 70 2.53 13.44 3.21
N SER A 71 2.48 12.10 3.26
CA SER A 71 1.43 11.32 2.58
C SER A 71 0.03 11.68 3.05
N GLY A 72 -0.12 12.12 4.29
CA GLY A 72 -1.39 12.56 4.85
C GLY A 72 -2.03 13.72 4.10
N ASP A 73 -1.23 14.64 3.57
CA ASP A 73 -1.73 15.79 2.78
C ASP A 73 -2.46 15.34 1.52
N ALA A 74 -1.89 14.35 0.81
CA ALA A 74 -2.52 13.78 -0.37
C ALA A 74 -3.78 12.98 0.00
N VAL A 75 -3.69 12.14 1.04
CA VAL A 75 -4.84 11.35 1.51
C VAL A 75 -5.98 12.26 1.95
N ARG A 76 -5.70 13.35 2.68
CA ARG A 76 -6.70 14.34 3.08
C ARG A 76 -7.35 14.99 1.86
N ALA A 77 -6.56 15.43 0.88
CA ALA A 77 -7.07 16.02 -0.35
C ALA A 77 -7.98 15.05 -1.14
N ILE A 78 -7.64 13.76 -1.19
CA ILE A 78 -8.46 12.72 -1.83
C ILE A 78 -9.77 12.54 -1.07
N VAL A 79 -9.73 12.41 0.26
CA VAL A 79 -10.91 12.25 1.11
C VAL A 79 -11.89 13.41 0.95
N ASP A 80 -11.37 14.63 1.00
CA ASP A 80 -12.20 15.84 0.89
C ASP A 80 -12.79 16.02 -0.51
N TRP A 81 -12.03 15.69 -1.56
CA TRP A 81 -12.49 15.82 -2.94
C TRP A 81 -13.62 14.86 -3.28
N TYR A 82 -13.46 13.59 -2.92
CA TYR A 82 -14.44 12.54 -3.21
C TYR A 82 -15.49 12.37 -2.12
N LYS A 83 -15.37 13.10 -0.98
CA LYS A 83 -16.23 12.98 0.21
C LYS A 83 -16.34 11.53 0.69
N ILE A 84 -15.19 10.86 0.77
CA ILE A 84 -15.09 9.42 1.01
C ILE A 84 -15.33 9.11 2.50
N ASN A 85 -16.11 8.08 2.77
CA ASN A 85 -16.07 7.42 4.07
C ASN A 85 -14.76 6.66 4.25
N LEU A 86 -14.11 6.79 5.41
CA LEU A 86 -12.79 6.17 5.66
C LEU A 86 -12.80 4.64 5.63
N ASP A 87 -13.96 4.01 5.73
CA ASP A 87 -14.14 2.57 5.55
C ASP A 87 -14.05 2.10 4.07
N GLN A 88 -14.09 3.04 3.12
CA GLN A 88 -13.91 2.74 1.69
C GLN A 88 -12.45 2.81 1.24
N ILE A 89 -11.54 3.29 2.11
CA ILE A 89 -10.12 3.47 1.78
C ILE A 89 -9.30 2.26 2.21
N PHE A 90 -8.38 1.85 1.33
CA PHE A 90 -7.34 0.88 1.61
C PHE A 90 -5.98 1.54 1.39
N ILE A 91 -5.21 1.71 2.45
CA ILE A 91 -3.82 2.18 2.38
C ILE A 91 -2.91 0.96 2.22
N ILE A 92 -2.09 0.95 1.17
CA ILE A 92 -1.13 -0.12 0.89
C ILE A 92 0.27 0.38 1.26
N VAL A 93 0.95 -0.38 2.13
CA VAL A 93 2.16 0.10 2.81
C VAL A 93 3.13 -1.04 3.08
N ASP A 94 4.44 -0.74 3.09
CA ASP A 94 5.47 -1.67 3.53
C ASP A 94 5.45 -1.88 5.05
N ASP A 95 5.94 -3.03 5.49
CA ASP A 95 6.07 -3.39 6.90
C ASP A 95 7.41 -4.10 7.16
N LYS A 96 8.32 -3.40 7.83
CA LYS A 96 9.64 -3.95 8.18
C LYS A 96 9.61 -4.99 9.30
N ASP A 97 8.53 -5.03 10.08
CA ASP A 97 8.35 -5.95 11.21
C ASP A 97 7.63 -7.24 10.79
N LEU A 98 7.25 -7.35 9.51
CA LEU A 98 6.74 -8.57 8.90
C LEU A 98 7.83 -9.25 8.05
N PRO A 99 7.93 -10.58 8.08
CA PRO A 99 8.77 -11.32 7.14
C PRO A 99 8.47 -10.92 5.69
N LEU A 100 9.48 -10.98 4.84
CA LEU A 100 9.33 -10.68 3.41
C LEU A 100 8.21 -11.53 2.78
N GLY A 101 7.29 -10.85 2.09
CA GLY A 101 6.20 -11.51 1.40
C GLY A 101 4.98 -11.84 2.27
N LYS A 102 5.06 -11.70 3.58
CA LYS A 102 3.88 -11.84 4.44
C LYS A 102 2.96 -10.63 4.30
N ILE A 103 1.64 -10.86 4.35
CA ILE A 103 0.62 -9.82 4.22
C ILE A 103 -0.13 -9.72 5.55
N ARG A 104 -0.44 -8.51 5.97
CA ARG A 104 -1.29 -8.26 7.14
C ARG A 104 -2.31 -7.18 6.85
N PHE A 105 -3.58 -7.54 6.94
CA PHE A 105 -4.68 -6.59 6.90
C PHE A 105 -4.99 -6.04 8.31
N ARG A 106 -5.29 -4.76 8.40
CA ARG A 106 -5.77 -4.11 9.63
C ARG A 106 -6.82 -3.06 9.29
N ARG A 107 -7.96 -3.09 10.00
CA ARG A 107 -9.02 -2.07 9.85
C ARG A 107 -8.68 -0.78 10.57
N LYS A 108 -7.90 -0.87 11.65
CA LYS A 108 -7.46 0.27 12.50
C LYS A 108 -6.11 -0.03 13.14
N GLY A 109 -5.47 0.97 13.70
CA GLY A 109 -4.25 0.80 14.49
C GLY A 109 -3.27 1.96 14.35
N SER A 110 -2.24 1.98 15.19
CA SER A 110 -1.17 2.98 15.18
C SER A 110 -0.33 2.92 13.90
N SER A 111 0.56 3.88 13.74
CA SER A 111 1.51 3.91 12.61
C SER A 111 2.55 2.79 12.65
N GLY A 112 2.85 2.22 13.82
CA GLY A 112 3.94 1.26 14.00
C GLY A 112 5.30 1.84 13.58
N GLY A 113 5.50 3.14 13.77
CA GLY A 113 6.72 3.84 13.36
C GLY A 113 6.83 4.15 11.85
N HIS A 114 5.81 3.80 11.05
CA HIS A 114 5.81 4.10 9.62
C HIS A 114 5.41 5.57 9.38
N ASN A 115 6.33 6.39 8.82
CA ASN A 115 6.15 7.83 8.67
C ASN A 115 4.92 8.22 7.82
N GLY A 116 4.63 7.48 6.76
CA GLY A 116 3.45 7.73 5.94
C GLY A 116 2.15 7.50 6.70
N LEU A 117 2.05 6.40 7.46
CA LEU A 117 0.88 6.14 8.31
C LEU A 117 0.76 7.17 9.43
N LYS A 118 1.89 7.63 10.02
CA LYS A 118 1.90 8.71 11.01
C LYS A 118 1.30 9.98 10.42
N SER A 119 1.78 10.41 9.26
CA SER A 119 1.27 11.58 8.54
C SER A 119 -0.23 11.48 8.23
N ILE A 120 -0.71 10.31 7.79
CA ILE A 120 -2.14 10.09 7.51
C ILE A 120 -2.97 10.21 8.79
N ILE A 121 -2.52 9.60 9.90
CA ILE A 121 -3.21 9.68 11.19
C ILE A 121 -3.29 11.13 11.68
N GLU A 122 -2.21 11.89 11.54
CA GLU A 122 -2.16 13.31 11.92
C GLU A 122 -3.12 14.15 11.07
N GLN A 123 -3.19 13.94 9.76
CA GLN A 123 -4.07 14.71 8.86
C GLN A 123 -5.55 14.31 8.99
N LEU A 124 -5.84 13.03 9.15
CA LEU A 124 -7.22 12.54 9.28
C LEU A 124 -7.75 12.60 10.71
N GLN A 125 -6.88 12.85 11.72
CA GLN A 125 -7.20 12.86 13.16
C GLN A 125 -7.85 11.55 13.63
N THR A 126 -7.51 10.41 12.97
CA THR A 126 -8.04 9.10 13.31
C THR A 126 -7.10 7.97 12.88
N GLN A 127 -7.18 6.86 13.59
CA GLN A 127 -6.52 5.60 13.24
C GLN A 127 -7.47 4.61 12.54
N ASN A 128 -8.73 5.00 12.32
CA ASN A 128 -9.77 4.12 11.84
C ASN A 128 -9.88 4.15 10.30
N PHE A 129 -8.91 3.56 9.63
CA PHE A 129 -8.89 3.32 8.18
C PHE A 129 -8.18 2.00 7.88
N LYS A 130 -8.55 1.37 6.77
CA LYS A 130 -8.04 0.06 6.39
C LYS A 130 -6.64 0.15 5.80
N ARG A 131 -5.80 -0.83 6.12
CA ARG A 131 -4.45 -0.95 5.59
C ARG A 131 -4.09 -2.37 5.25
N ILE A 132 -3.43 -2.53 4.10
CA ILE A 132 -2.78 -3.76 3.66
C ILE A 132 -1.29 -3.53 3.86
N ARG A 133 -0.70 -4.24 4.81
CA ARG A 133 0.72 -4.17 5.15
C ARG A 133 1.44 -5.33 4.48
N ILE A 134 2.46 -5.02 3.68
CA ILE A 134 3.27 -6.00 2.96
C ILE A 134 4.64 -6.08 3.59
N GLY A 135 5.01 -7.26 4.06
CA GLY A 135 6.28 -7.51 4.70
C GLY A 135 7.46 -7.33 3.74
N ILE A 136 8.44 -6.57 4.20
CA ILE A 136 9.72 -6.33 3.52
C ILE A 136 10.91 -6.92 4.28
N GLY A 137 10.63 -7.65 5.38
CA GLY A 137 11.64 -8.18 6.28
C GLY A 137 12.32 -7.10 7.12
N SER A 138 12.95 -7.54 8.20
CA SER A 138 13.70 -6.66 9.08
C SER A 138 15.10 -6.37 8.51
N PRO A 139 15.67 -5.19 8.79
CA PRO A 139 17.05 -4.91 8.41
C PRO A 139 18.01 -5.92 9.09
N PRO A 140 19.09 -6.34 8.41
CA PRO A 140 20.05 -7.27 8.98
C PRO A 140 20.69 -6.67 10.23
N LEU A 141 20.92 -7.54 11.24
CA LEU A 141 21.67 -7.19 12.45
C LEU A 141 23.13 -6.88 12.08
N ILE A 142 23.57 -5.66 12.29
CA ILE A 142 24.98 -5.32 12.15
C ILE A 142 25.65 -5.61 13.50
N LYS A 143 26.54 -6.61 13.55
CA LYS A 143 27.32 -6.93 14.76
C LYS A 143 28.02 -5.65 15.28
N GLY A 144 27.79 -5.32 16.56
CA GLY A 144 28.42 -4.17 17.23
C GLY A 144 27.70 -2.83 17.11
N LYS A 145 26.54 -2.74 16.46
CA LYS A 145 25.71 -1.52 16.44
C LYS A 145 24.29 -1.86 16.89
N ASN A 146 23.88 -1.27 18.01
CA ASN A 146 22.52 -1.41 18.56
C ASN A 146 21.44 -0.67 17.73
N ASN A 147 21.80 -0.02 16.63
CA ASN A 147 20.88 0.73 15.80
C ASN A 147 20.75 0.07 14.43
N PHE A 148 19.61 -0.58 14.21
CA PHE A 148 19.17 -0.96 12.88
C PHE A 148 19.05 0.31 12.04
N ASN A 149 19.72 0.37 10.90
CA ASN A 149 19.52 1.47 9.98
C ASN A 149 18.19 1.25 9.20
N THR A 150 17.08 1.40 9.92
CA THR A 150 15.73 1.25 9.36
C THR A 150 15.55 2.12 8.11
N ILE A 151 16.09 3.33 8.12
CA ILE A 151 15.98 4.26 6.99
C ILE A 151 16.66 3.69 5.75
N SER A 152 17.90 3.19 5.87
CA SER A 152 18.61 2.60 4.74
C SER A 152 17.94 1.32 4.23
N HIS A 153 17.32 0.53 5.11
CA HIS A 153 16.60 -0.68 4.72
C HIS A 153 15.36 -0.34 3.88
N VAL A 154 14.47 0.53 4.37
CA VAL A 154 13.23 0.88 3.66
C VAL A 154 13.51 1.67 2.36
N LEU A 155 14.54 2.51 2.35
CA LEU A 155 14.94 3.25 1.14
C LEU A 155 15.84 2.45 0.20
N GLY A 156 16.33 1.28 0.65
CA GLY A 156 17.13 0.37 -0.17
C GLY A 156 16.30 -0.24 -1.29
N ASN A 157 16.98 -0.56 -2.39
CA ASN A 157 16.34 -1.18 -3.54
C ASN A 157 15.95 -2.64 -3.25
N ILE A 158 14.84 -3.05 -3.83
CA ILE A 158 14.37 -4.44 -3.85
C ILE A 158 15.35 -5.26 -4.72
N SER A 159 15.90 -6.35 -4.19
CA SER A 159 16.76 -7.28 -4.94
C SER A 159 15.95 -8.09 -5.97
N LEU A 160 16.64 -8.81 -6.86
CA LEU A 160 15.98 -9.69 -7.84
C LEU A 160 15.22 -10.84 -7.15
N GLU A 161 15.79 -11.37 -6.07
CA GLU A 161 15.18 -12.46 -5.27
C GLU A 161 13.92 -11.95 -4.55
N GLU A 162 14.01 -10.80 -3.85
CA GLU A 162 12.87 -10.16 -3.21
C GLU A 162 11.76 -9.83 -4.21
N LYS A 163 12.12 -9.35 -5.41
CA LYS A 163 11.18 -9.03 -6.47
C LYS A 163 10.38 -10.26 -6.93
N SER A 164 11.01 -11.43 -7.00
CA SER A 164 10.31 -12.67 -7.35
C SER A 164 9.23 -13.02 -6.33
N ILE A 165 9.56 -12.92 -5.03
CA ILE A 165 8.61 -13.14 -3.93
C ILE A 165 7.49 -12.10 -3.96
N LEU A 166 7.85 -10.82 -4.06
CA LEU A 166 6.89 -9.72 -4.07
C LEU A 166 5.94 -9.75 -5.26
N ASN A 167 6.36 -10.21 -6.42
CA ASN A 167 5.48 -10.37 -7.58
C ASN A 167 4.37 -11.41 -7.31
N LYS A 168 4.67 -12.51 -6.61
CA LYS A 168 3.65 -13.49 -6.19
C LYS A 168 2.67 -12.87 -5.19
N VAL A 169 3.19 -12.08 -4.24
CA VAL A 169 2.40 -11.35 -3.26
C VAL A 169 1.49 -10.32 -3.94
N PHE A 170 2.00 -9.53 -4.87
CA PHE A 170 1.22 -8.53 -5.60
C PHE A 170 0.09 -9.19 -6.38
N LYS A 171 0.36 -10.29 -7.10
CA LYS A 171 -0.67 -11.05 -7.80
C LYS A 171 -1.79 -11.44 -6.85
N ARG A 172 -1.47 -12.04 -5.69
CA ARG A 172 -2.43 -12.45 -4.68
C ARG A 172 -3.25 -11.28 -4.11
N VAL A 173 -2.58 -10.17 -3.77
CA VAL A 173 -3.27 -8.97 -3.25
C VAL A 173 -4.23 -8.40 -4.30
N ILE A 174 -3.81 -8.32 -5.56
CA ILE A 174 -4.64 -7.84 -6.67
C ILE A 174 -5.86 -8.75 -6.84
N GLU A 175 -5.69 -10.08 -6.92
CA GLU A 175 -6.78 -11.04 -7.02
C GLU A 175 -7.77 -10.92 -5.84
N SER A 176 -7.26 -10.67 -4.63
CA SER A 176 -8.10 -10.43 -3.46
C SER A 176 -8.86 -9.12 -3.54
N LEU A 177 -8.22 -8.05 -4.01
CA LEU A 177 -8.86 -6.74 -4.19
C LEU A 177 -9.97 -6.80 -5.26
N GLU A 178 -9.77 -7.54 -6.33
CA GLU A 178 -10.80 -7.77 -7.36
C GLU A 178 -12.07 -8.40 -6.81
N GLN A 179 -11.97 -9.20 -5.75
CA GLN A 179 -13.13 -9.81 -5.09
C GLN A 179 -13.91 -8.82 -4.20
N LEU A 180 -13.37 -7.63 -3.89
CA LEU A 180 -14.07 -6.59 -3.11
C LEU A 180 -15.39 -6.17 -3.74
N ASN A 181 -15.54 -6.39 -5.01
CA ASN A 181 -16.75 -6.09 -5.77
C ASN A 181 -17.91 -7.06 -5.46
N THR A 182 -17.64 -8.36 -5.32
CA THR A 182 -18.65 -9.43 -5.22
C THR A 182 -18.75 -10.08 -3.85
N LYS A 183 -17.69 -10.01 -3.04
CA LYS A 183 -17.62 -10.71 -1.75
C LYS A 183 -17.50 -9.76 -0.57
N LYS A 184 -17.92 -10.22 0.60
CA LYS A 184 -17.71 -9.47 1.84
C LYS A 184 -16.21 -9.33 2.12
N GLU A 185 -15.82 -8.23 2.74
CA GLU A 185 -14.43 -7.93 3.09
C GLU A 185 -13.78 -9.03 3.95
N GLU A 186 -14.56 -9.69 4.81
CA GLU A 186 -14.07 -10.80 5.64
C GLU A 186 -13.49 -11.95 4.81
N TYR A 187 -14.09 -12.25 3.67
CA TYR A 187 -13.58 -13.27 2.75
C TYR A 187 -12.21 -12.91 2.17
N ILE A 188 -12.02 -11.64 1.85
CA ILE A 188 -10.75 -11.14 1.31
C ILE A 188 -9.66 -11.18 2.37
N ILE A 189 -10.02 -10.80 3.60
CA ILE A 189 -9.12 -10.93 4.75
C ILE A 189 -8.68 -12.40 4.91
N CYS A 190 -9.61 -13.32 4.83
CA CYS A 190 -9.32 -14.76 4.88
C CYS A 190 -8.35 -15.18 3.77
N LEU A 191 -8.59 -14.79 2.52
CA LEU A 191 -7.70 -15.11 1.39
C LEU A 191 -6.27 -14.56 1.57
N LEU A 192 -6.11 -13.41 2.22
CA LEU A 192 -4.79 -12.83 2.50
C LEU A 192 -4.04 -13.58 3.62
N TYR A 193 -4.76 -14.25 4.54
CA TYR A 193 -4.17 -14.99 5.66
C TYR A 193 -4.00 -16.49 5.42
N THR A 194 -4.90 -17.16 4.68
CA THR A 194 -4.94 -18.64 4.55
C THR A 194 -3.81 -19.24 3.74
N SER A 195 -2.99 -18.44 3.09
CA SER A 195 -1.86 -18.93 2.31
C SER A 195 -0.57 -19.14 3.09
N ASP A 196 -0.59 -18.92 4.40
CA ASP A 196 0.56 -19.23 5.27
C ASP A 196 0.62 -20.74 5.62
N ALA A 197 -0.44 -21.49 5.32
CA ALA A 197 -0.56 -22.94 5.66
C ALA A 197 -0.29 -23.89 4.48
N ALA A 198 0.00 -23.39 3.28
CA ALA A 198 0.19 -24.20 2.08
C ALA A 198 1.66 -24.38 1.63
N ASP A 199 2.60 -23.82 2.37
CA ASP A 199 4.06 -23.91 2.09
C ASP A 199 4.82 -24.70 3.18
N GLU A 200 4.15 -25.59 3.96
CA GLU A 200 4.79 -26.61 4.78
C GLU A 200 4.83 -27.98 4.08
#